data_d9d936acf9cdc7c2016267de84900bb1
#
_entry.id   d9d936acf9cdc7c2016267de84900bb1
#
_cell.length_a   1.000
_cell.length_b   1.000
_cell.length_c   1.000
_cell.angle_alpha   90.00
_cell.angle_beta   90.00
_cell.angle_gamma   90.00
#
_symmetry.space_group_name_H-M   'P 1'
#
loop_
_entity.id
_entity.type
_entity.pdbx_description
1 polymer ?
#
loop_
_entity_poly.entity_id
_entity_poly.type
_entity_poly.pdbx_seq_one_letter_code
_entity_poly.pdbx_strand_id
1 'polypeptide(L)'
;VILSIFSIINYRHSKSLKDKIIKKCNDDTEIIIHMSDFTGFEWDKCIVYGPSTQTKDICDAFDINYNTYLDLNYGIIFIDNNNVTYEEFFKVSDYDFTNKIPEFIIYPYRQNESTQVKYASFEKNEAEFKCIKKHSDNGYYYRLYPIN
;
A
#
# COMPACT_ATOMS: atom_id res chain seq x y z
N VAL A 1 14.89 1.63 -28.87
CA VAL A 1 14.08 2.85 -28.62
C VAL A 1 12.57 2.54 -28.62
N ILE A 2 12.11 1.59 -29.45
CA ILE A 2 10.66 1.23 -29.53
C ILE A 2 10.19 0.43 -28.32
N LEU A 3 11.04 -0.41 -27.70
CA LEU A 3 10.70 -1.22 -26.52
C LEU A 3 10.45 -0.38 -25.26
N SER A 4 11.10 0.77 -25.10
CA SER A 4 10.92 1.65 -23.95
C SER A 4 9.58 2.42 -24.00
N ILE A 5 9.07 2.70 -25.19
CA ILE A 5 7.80 3.39 -25.37
C ILE A 5 6.62 2.45 -25.08
N PHE A 6 6.73 1.16 -25.43
CA PHE A 6 5.70 0.16 -25.14
C PHE A 6 5.55 -0.12 -23.63
N SER A 7 6.64 -0.13 -22.88
CA SER A 7 6.57 -0.32 -21.43
C SER A 7 5.92 0.87 -20.71
N ILE A 8 6.15 2.09 -21.20
CA ILE A 8 5.54 3.32 -20.64
C ILE A 8 4.04 3.39 -20.96
N ILE A 9 3.61 2.94 -22.15
CA ILE A 9 2.21 2.95 -22.55
C ILE A 9 1.39 1.91 -21.79
N ASN A 10 1.94 0.72 -21.56
CA ASN A 10 1.28 -0.32 -20.76
C ASN A 10 1.16 0.05 -19.27
N TYR A 11 2.10 0.84 -18.75
CA TYR A 11 2.04 1.32 -17.36
C TYR A 11 0.90 2.31 -17.11
N ARG A 12 0.52 3.09 -18.13
CA ARG A 12 -0.57 4.10 -18.02
C ARG A 12 -1.98 3.51 -18.00
N HIS A 13 -2.16 2.24 -18.36
CA HIS A 13 -3.48 1.58 -18.41
C HIS A 13 -3.69 0.50 -17.34
N SER A 14 -2.69 0.19 -16.52
CA SER A 14 -2.88 -0.73 -15.39
C SER A 14 -3.63 -0.01 -14.27
N LYS A 15 -4.70 -0.62 -13.77
CA LYS A 15 -5.39 -0.14 -12.56
C LYS A 15 -4.41 -0.10 -11.41
N SER A 16 -4.53 0.90 -10.53
CA SER A 16 -3.74 0.98 -9.30
C SER A 16 -3.97 -0.26 -8.43
N LEU A 17 -3.02 -0.55 -7.56
CA LEU A 17 -3.14 -1.63 -6.56
C LEU A 17 -4.42 -1.43 -5.72
N LYS A 18 -4.64 -0.21 -5.25
CA LYS A 18 -5.86 0.19 -4.52
C LYS A 18 -7.13 -0.21 -5.28
N ASP A 19 -7.23 0.15 -6.54
CA ASP A 19 -8.43 -0.11 -7.35
C ASP A 19 -8.68 -1.61 -7.55
N LYS A 20 -7.62 -2.39 -7.73
CA LYS A 20 -7.71 -3.86 -7.85
C LYS A 20 -8.22 -4.50 -6.56
N ILE A 21 -7.71 -4.04 -5.40
CA ILE A 21 -8.12 -4.55 -4.10
C ILE A 21 -9.57 -4.15 -3.80
N ILE A 22 -9.95 -2.91 -4.01
CA ILE A 22 -11.32 -2.42 -3.82
C ILE A 22 -12.30 -3.24 -4.66
N LYS A 23 -11.96 -3.51 -5.91
CA LYS A 23 -12.81 -4.32 -6.79
C LYS A 23 -13.03 -5.74 -6.24
N LYS A 24 -12.02 -6.34 -5.63
CA LYS A 24 -12.15 -7.67 -5.00
C LYS A 24 -13.01 -7.63 -3.74
N CYS A 25 -12.95 -6.53 -2.98
CA CYS A 25 -13.68 -6.35 -1.72
C CYS A 25 -15.14 -5.88 -1.90
N ASN A 26 -15.62 -5.64 -3.12
CA ASN A 26 -16.96 -5.05 -3.33
C ASN A 26 -18.11 -5.92 -2.81
N ASP A 27 -17.99 -7.24 -2.86
CA ASP A 27 -19.05 -8.16 -2.51
C ASP A 27 -18.97 -8.69 -1.06
N ASP A 28 -17.81 -8.54 -0.42
CA ASP A 28 -17.53 -9.07 0.92
C ASP A 28 -17.20 -7.95 1.91
N THR A 29 -17.68 -8.08 3.14
CA THR A 29 -17.41 -7.11 4.22
C THR A 29 -16.05 -7.30 4.87
N GLU A 30 -15.51 -8.52 4.84
CA GLU A 30 -14.18 -8.87 5.35
C GLU A 30 -13.59 -10.02 4.52
N ILE A 31 -12.40 -9.85 3.97
CA ILE A 31 -11.68 -10.88 3.20
C ILE A 31 -10.19 -10.89 3.52
N ILE A 32 -9.54 -12.02 3.27
CA ILE A 32 -8.08 -12.14 3.29
C ILE A 32 -7.54 -11.84 1.90
N ILE A 33 -6.53 -10.97 1.85
CA ILE A 33 -5.82 -10.55 0.64
C ILE A 33 -4.39 -11.03 0.70
N HIS A 34 -3.97 -11.78 -0.31
CA HIS A 34 -2.57 -12.06 -0.60
C HIS A 34 -2.06 -11.01 -1.56
N MET A 35 -1.09 -10.22 -1.14
CA MET A 35 -0.64 -9.07 -1.95
C MET A 35 -0.11 -9.48 -3.32
N SER A 36 0.47 -10.69 -3.42
CA SER A 36 0.95 -11.26 -4.69
C SER A 36 -0.15 -11.48 -5.74
N ASP A 37 -1.42 -11.61 -5.34
CA ASP A 37 -2.53 -11.79 -6.28
C ASP A 37 -2.88 -10.51 -7.04
N PHE A 38 -2.40 -9.36 -6.57
CA PHE A 38 -2.71 -8.04 -7.12
C PHE A 38 -1.54 -7.38 -7.83
N THR A 39 -0.38 -8.02 -7.86
CA THR A 39 0.86 -7.50 -8.45
C THR A 39 1.20 -8.24 -9.73
N GLY A 40 1.35 -7.50 -10.84
CA GLY A 40 1.76 -8.06 -12.14
C GLY A 40 3.25 -7.86 -12.45
N PHE A 41 4.07 -7.62 -11.43
CA PHE A 41 5.52 -7.38 -11.52
C PHE A 41 6.27 -8.24 -10.50
N GLU A 42 7.57 -8.42 -10.71
CA GLU A 42 8.42 -9.17 -9.78
C GLU A 42 8.73 -8.33 -8.53
N TRP A 43 8.72 -8.97 -7.39
CA TRP A 43 9.12 -8.43 -6.11
C TRP A 43 9.38 -9.55 -5.10
N ASP A 44 10.24 -9.31 -4.13
CA ASP A 44 10.55 -10.26 -3.07
C ASP A 44 10.00 -9.81 -1.70
N LYS A 45 9.85 -8.50 -1.49
CA LYS A 45 9.41 -7.90 -0.24
C LYS A 45 8.58 -6.64 -0.49
N CYS A 46 7.62 -6.36 0.38
CA CYS A 46 6.97 -5.05 0.42
C CYS A 46 7.16 -4.38 1.78
N ILE A 47 7.18 -3.06 1.77
CA ILE A 47 7.22 -2.22 2.97
C ILE A 47 5.92 -1.43 3.01
N VAL A 48 5.18 -1.57 4.11
CA VAL A 48 4.00 -0.77 4.41
C VAL A 48 4.38 0.30 5.42
N TYR A 49 4.00 1.53 5.19
CA TYR A 49 4.35 2.66 6.06
C TYR A 49 3.16 3.55 6.36
N GLY A 50 3.23 4.23 7.50
CA GLY A 50 2.24 5.23 7.94
C GLY A 50 2.77 6.67 7.87
N PRO A 51 1.92 7.66 8.21
CA PRO A 51 2.20 9.09 8.00
C PRO A 51 3.41 9.66 8.73
N SER A 52 3.85 9.04 9.81
CA SER A 52 5.02 9.51 10.59
C SER A 52 6.35 8.96 10.08
N THR A 53 6.34 8.18 9.00
CA THR A 53 7.54 7.59 8.41
C THR A 53 8.23 8.59 7.49
N GLN A 54 9.55 8.71 7.63
CA GLN A 54 10.39 9.51 6.74
C GLN A 54 11.12 8.62 5.74
N THR A 55 11.46 9.16 4.59
CA THR A 55 12.27 8.46 3.56
C THR A 55 13.56 7.89 4.15
N LYS A 56 14.22 8.64 5.04
CA LYS A 56 15.43 8.19 5.72
C LYS A 56 15.19 6.92 6.56
N ASP A 57 14.05 6.81 7.23
CA ASP A 57 13.71 5.64 8.05
C ASP A 57 13.70 4.37 7.18
N ILE A 58 13.10 4.46 5.98
CA ILE A 58 13.03 3.36 5.03
C ILE A 58 14.41 3.00 4.48
N CYS A 59 15.21 3.99 4.06
CA CYS A 59 16.54 3.76 3.53
C CYS A 59 17.46 3.09 4.56
N ASP A 60 17.46 3.56 5.80
CA ASP A 60 18.30 3.04 6.86
C ASP A 60 17.88 1.64 7.31
N ALA A 61 16.57 1.37 7.38
CA ALA A 61 16.06 0.09 7.85
C ALA A 61 16.21 -1.05 6.82
N PHE A 62 16.15 -0.75 5.53
CA PHE A 62 16.06 -1.76 4.47
C PHE A 62 17.22 -1.74 3.48
N ASP A 63 18.22 -0.89 3.71
CA ASP A 63 19.40 -0.73 2.87
C ASP A 63 19.06 -0.56 1.38
N ILE A 64 18.13 0.35 1.10
CA ILE A 64 17.70 0.67 -0.26
C ILE A 64 18.01 2.11 -0.61
N ASN A 65 18.26 2.37 -1.88
CA ASN A 65 18.38 3.72 -2.42
C ASN A 65 16.99 4.22 -2.85
N TYR A 66 16.36 4.97 -1.96
CA TYR A 66 15.01 5.48 -2.14
C TYR A 66 15.00 6.99 -1.81
N ASN A 67 14.44 7.80 -2.69
CA ASN A 67 14.50 9.26 -2.58
C ASN A 67 13.14 9.95 -2.71
N THR A 68 12.04 9.20 -2.78
CA THR A 68 10.70 9.76 -2.84
C THR A 68 10.31 10.35 -1.48
N TYR A 69 9.75 11.54 -1.47
CA TYR A 69 9.21 12.18 -0.27
C TYR A 69 7.88 11.53 0.14
N LEU A 70 7.75 11.06 1.36
CA LEU A 70 6.60 10.25 1.82
C LEU A 70 5.39 11.07 2.31
N ASP A 71 5.53 12.36 2.51
CA ASP A 71 4.49 13.38 2.73
C ASP A 71 3.28 12.96 3.57
N LEU A 72 3.49 12.58 4.83
CA LEU A 72 2.42 12.28 5.79
C LEU A 72 1.34 11.28 5.29
N ASN A 73 1.67 10.44 4.32
CA ASN A 73 0.75 9.47 3.75
C ASN A 73 0.94 8.06 4.33
N TYR A 74 -0.08 7.23 4.18
CA TYR A 74 0.08 5.79 4.19
C TYR A 74 0.55 5.34 2.81
N GLY A 75 1.30 4.27 2.73
CA GLY A 75 1.71 3.73 1.44
C GLY A 75 2.34 2.36 1.52
N ILE A 76 2.66 1.86 0.33
CA ILE A 76 3.33 0.59 0.13
C ILE A 76 4.42 0.72 -0.92
N ILE A 77 5.57 0.11 -0.66
CA ILE A 77 6.72 0.08 -1.55
C ILE A 77 7.05 -1.40 -1.79
N PHE A 78 7.17 -1.79 -3.05
CA PHE A 78 7.61 -3.13 -3.44
C PHE A 78 9.06 -3.11 -3.89
N ILE A 79 9.82 -4.09 -3.44
CA ILE A 79 11.26 -4.21 -3.65
C ILE A 79 11.56 -5.56 -4.29
N ASP A 80 12.45 -5.54 -5.27
CA ASP A 80 13.05 -6.72 -5.86
C ASP A 80 14.58 -6.53 -5.91
N ASN A 81 15.34 -7.42 -5.26
CA ASN A 81 16.79 -7.33 -5.17
C ASN A 81 17.30 -5.94 -4.74
N ASN A 82 16.73 -5.38 -3.66
CA ASN A 82 17.02 -4.06 -3.10
C ASN A 82 16.69 -2.86 -4.01
N ASN A 83 15.95 -3.08 -5.10
CA ASN A 83 15.47 -2.01 -5.98
C ASN A 83 13.95 -1.84 -5.82
N VAL A 84 13.51 -0.60 -5.76
CA VAL A 84 12.07 -0.29 -5.78
C VAL A 84 11.50 -0.59 -7.17
N THR A 85 10.52 -1.48 -7.23
CA THR A 85 9.85 -1.90 -8.47
C THR A 85 8.48 -1.26 -8.66
N TYR A 86 7.82 -0.94 -7.56
CA TYR A 86 6.53 -0.26 -7.57
C TYR A 86 6.31 0.45 -6.23
N GLU A 87 5.60 1.56 -6.26
CA GLU A 87 5.14 2.24 -5.05
C GLU A 87 3.75 2.85 -5.27
N GLU A 88 2.96 2.88 -4.21
CA GLU A 88 1.68 3.57 -4.19
C GLU A 88 1.47 4.18 -2.81
N PHE A 89 1.03 5.42 -2.76
CA PHE A 89 0.63 6.07 -1.52
C PHE A 89 -0.87 6.34 -1.52
N PHE A 90 -1.43 6.32 -0.32
CA PHE A 90 -2.85 6.52 -0.09
C PHE A 90 -3.02 7.84 0.64
N LYS A 91 -3.57 8.83 -0.04
CA LYS A 91 -3.77 10.15 0.56
C LYS A 91 -4.67 10.02 1.78
N VAL A 92 -4.12 10.40 2.93
CA VAL A 92 -4.93 10.86 4.05
C VAL A 92 -5.41 12.23 3.60
N SER A 93 -6.68 12.32 3.22
CA SER A 93 -7.32 13.48 2.58
C SER A 93 -6.58 14.78 2.87
N ASP A 94 -6.24 15.52 1.82
CA ASP A 94 -5.73 16.88 1.97
C ASP A 94 -6.40 17.54 3.16
N TYR A 95 -5.71 18.39 3.89
CA TYR A 95 -6.21 19.23 4.99
C TYR A 95 -7.50 20.00 4.60
N ASP A 96 -8.41 19.29 3.97
CA ASP A 96 -9.74 19.74 3.71
C ASP A 96 -10.49 19.58 5.02
N PHE A 97 -10.87 20.70 5.61
CA PHE A 97 -11.67 20.83 6.83
C PHE A 97 -12.98 20.03 6.84
N THR A 98 -13.17 19.11 5.90
CA THR A 98 -14.41 18.35 5.68
C THR A 98 -14.51 17.02 6.40
N ASN A 99 -13.58 16.65 7.29
CA ASN A 99 -13.60 15.38 8.05
C ASN A 99 -13.82 14.12 7.19
N LYS A 100 -13.38 14.11 5.93
CA LYS A 100 -13.52 12.95 5.06
C LYS A 100 -12.63 11.83 5.54
N ILE A 101 -13.25 10.69 5.83
CA ILE A 101 -12.54 9.46 6.15
C ILE A 101 -11.80 9.00 4.89
N PRO A 102 -10.47 8.74 4.93
CA PRO A 102 -9.74 8.23 3.77
C PRO A 102 -10.36 6.93 3.25
N GLU A 103 -10.55 6.86 1.94
CA GLU A 103 -11.20 5.71 1.30
C GLU A 103 -10.44 4.40 1.52
N PHE A 104 -9.11 4.47 1.51
CA PHE A 104 -8.27 3.28 1.53
C PHE A 104 -7.01 3.50 2.37
N ILE A 105 -6.74 2.58 3.29
CA ILE A 105 -5.52 2.57 4.11
C ILE A 105 -5.01 1.14 4.26
N ILE A 106 -3.70 0.95 4.09
CA ILE A 106 -2.97 -0.24 4.54
C ILE A 106 -2.17 0.14 5.78
N TYR A 107 -2.41 -0.54 6.88
CA TYR A 107 -1.69 -0.29 8.12
C TYR A 107 -0.43 -1.17 8.21
N PRO A 108 0.68 -0.67 8.78
CA PRO A 108 1.89 -1.47 9.01
C PRO A 108 1.81 -2.35 10.27
N TYR A 109 0.69 -2.35 10.98
CA TYR A 109 0.48 -3.09 12.23
C TYR A 109 -0.85 -3.84 12.20
N ARG A 110 -0.94 -4.92 12.99
CA ARG A 110 -2.16 -5.72 13.09
C ARG A 110 -3.30 -4.95 13.74
N GLN A 111 -4.53 -5.30 13.38
CA GLN A 111 -5.72 -4.78 14.03
C GLN A 111 -5.69 -5.13 15.53
N ASN A 112 -5.99 -4.16 16.39
CA ASN A 112 -5.97 -4.29 17.85
C ASN A 112 -4.58 -4.49 18.50
N GLU A 113 -3.51 -4.20 17.76
CA GLU A 113 -2.17 -4.19 18.33
C GLU A 113 -1.96 -2.97 19.23
N SER A 114 -1.40 -3.17 20.44
CA SER A 114 -1.18 -2.08 21.39
C SER A 114 -0.06 -1.13 20.97
N THR A 115 0.93 -1.65 20.24
CA THR A 115 2.05 -0.87 19.68
C THR A 115 1.85 -0.65 18.20
N GLN A 116 1.66 0.60 17.81
CA GLN A 116 1.52 0.98 16.40
C GLN A 116 2.89 1.35 15.84
N VAL A 117 3.49 0.45 15.08
CA VAL A 117 4.76 0.71 14.39
C VAL A 117 4.55 1.67 13.23
N LYS A 118 5.59 2.44 12.90
CA LYS A 118 5.55 3.40 11.79
C LYS A 118 5.58 2.74 10.42
N TYR A 119 6.33 1.66 10.30
CA TYR A 119 6.49 0.86 9.08
C TYR A 119 6.76 -0.60 9.44
N ALA A 120 6.48 -1.50 8.51
CA ALA A 120 6.80 -2.92 8.60
C ALA A 120 7.07 -3.48 7.21
N SER A 121 7.91 -4.52 7.13
CA SER A 121 8.17 -5.24 5.90
C SER A 121 7.58 -6.65 5.95
N PHE A 122 7.19 -7.13 4.78
CA PHE A 122 6.61 -8.46 4.59
C PHE A 122 7.28 -9.12 3.39
N GLU A 123 7.79 -10.32 3.57
CA GLU A 123 8.23 -11.17 2.46
C GLU A 123 7.04 -11.52 1.57
N LYS A 124 7.26 -11.77 0.29
CA LYS A 124 6.21 -12.01 -0.70
C LYS A 124 5.21 -13.08 -0.27
N ASN A 125 5.68 -14.16 0.33
CA ASN A 125 4.87 -15.28 0.82
C ASN A 125 4.17 -15.01 2.16
N GLU A 126 4.49 -13.91 2.84
CA GLU A 126 3.93 -13.51 4.14
C GLU A 126 3.06 -12.26 4.05
N ALA A 127 3.00 -11.62 2.89
CA ALA A 127 2.26 -10.39 2.67
C ALA A 127 0.74 -10.64 2.54
N GLU A 128 0.15 -11.05 3.67
CA GLU A 128 -1.27 -11.33 3.82
C GLU A 128 -1.93 -10.27 4.69
N PHE A 129 -3.06 -9.76 4.22
CA PHE A 129 -3.79 -8.69 4.90
C PHE A 129 -5.27 -9.03 5.01
N LYS A 130 -5.83 -8.70 6.16
CA LYS A 130 -7.28 -8.68 6.33
C LYS A 130 -7.82 -7.34 5.81
N CYS A 131 -8.63 -7.38 4.76
CA CYS A 131 -9.35 -6.21 4.26
C CYS A 131 -10.73 -6.13 4.89
N ILE A 132 -11.01 -5.01 5.55
CA ILE A 132 -12.31 -4.71 6.15
C ILE A 132 -12.94 -3.56 5.37
N LYS A 133 -14.11 -3.83 4.76
CA LYS A 133 -14.95 -2.82 4.14
C LYS A 133 -15.93 -2.29 5.18
N LYS A 134 -15.97 -0.98 5.35
CA LYS A 134 -16.89 -0.31 6.26
C LYS A 134 -17.73 0.73 5.52
N HIS A 135 -18.90 1.01 6.05
CA HIS A 135 -19.79 2.04 5.54
C HIS A 135 -19.69 3.31 6.39
N SER A 136 -19.73 4.46 5.74
CA SER A 136 -19.88 5.79 6.36
C SER A 136 -20.95 6.59 5.63
N ASP A 137 -21.33 7.74 6.15
CA ASP A 137 -22.31 8.63 5.52
C ASP A 137 -21.86 9.09 4.11
N ASN A 138 -20.57 9.06 3.84
CA ASN A 138 -19.96 9.47 2.57
C ASN A 138 -19.63 8.31 1.62
N GLY A 139 -20.04 7.06 1.93
CA GLY A 139 -19.76 5.87 1.14
C GLY A 139 -18.94 4.82 1.88
N TYR A 140 -18.29 3.96 1.13
CA TYR A 140 -17.47 2.90 1.71
C TYR A 140 -16.02 3.34 1.90
N TYR A 141 -15.36 2.74 2.92
CA TYR A 141 -13.92 2.84 3.10
C TYR A 141 -13.33 1.48 3.44
N TYR A 142 -12.05 1.30 3.12
CA TYR A 142 -11.33 0.02 3.19
C TYR A 142 -10.14 0.15 4.10
N ARG A 143 -9.95 -0.83 4.99
CA ARG A 143 -8.84 -0.90 5.93
C ARG A 143 -8.17 -2.25 5.84
N LEU A 144 -6.89 -2.26 5.52
CA LEU A 144 -6.08 -3.45 5.46
C LEU A 144 -5.15 -3.52 6.66
N TYR A 145 -5.15 -4.66 7.31
CA TYR A 145 -4.28 -4.95 8.45
C TYR A 145 -3.50 -6.24 8.18
N PRO A 146 -2.18 -6.29 8.44
CA PRO A 146 -1.43 -7.52 8.32
C PRO A 146 -1.96 -8.58 9.28
N ILE A 147 -1.89 -9.84 8.86
CA ILE A 147 -2.34 -10.99 9.66
C ILE A 147 -1.19 -11.54 10.49
N ASN A 148 0.04 -11.56 9.92
CA ASN A 148 1.26 -12.10 10.52
C ASN A 148 2.08 -11.02 11.21
#